data_a5a463ec14a8716a7367673916aa715f
#
_entry.id   a5a463ec14a8716a7367673916aa715f
#
_cell.length_a   1.000
_cell.length_b   1.000
_cell.length_c   1.000
_cell.angle_alpha   90.00
_cell.angle_beta   90.00
_cell.angle_gamma   90.00
#
_symmetry.space_group_name_H-M   'P 1'
#
loop_
_entity.id
_entity.type
_entity.pdbx_description
1 polymer ?
#
loop_
_entity_poly.entity_id
_entity_poly.type
_entity_poly.pdbx_seq_one_letter_code
_entity_poly.pdbx_strand_id
1 'polypeptide(L)'
;MAAKYARYGSKADQAVRTALSGGVKEHKFTPSGRTVNTVVGSQGDEFIDPKRSYCSCSNYFFRVIGGKDETCYHLLSYRIASELGTVEVVTFDDEEYGQILSTIVRDVFGVLERSSGRPSVHLD
;
A
#
# COMPACT_ATOMS: atom_id res chain seq x y z
N MET A 1 8.22 -13.42 15.36
CA MET A 1 7.89 -12.20 14.64
C MET A 1 6.61 -11.52 15.11
N ALA A 2 5.56 -12.28 15.40
CA ALA A 2 4.33 -11.70 15.91
C ALA A 2 4.52 -10.85 17.17
N ALA A 3 5.42 -11.26 18.06
CA ALA A 3 5.68 -10.52 19.30
C ALA A 3 6.21 -9.10 19.05
N LYS A 4 6.99 -8.91 17.98
CA LYS A 4 7.55 -7.61 17.63
C LYS A 4 6.47 -6.58 17.29
N TYR A 5 5.35 -7.05 16.74
CA TYR A 5 4.25 -6.21 16.29
C TYR A 5 3.02 -6.31 17.18
N ALA A 6 3.11 -6.99 18.31
CA ALA A 6 1.97 -7.24 19.20
C ALA A 6 1.28 -5.95 19.65
N ARG A 7 2.03 -4.86 19.78
CA ARG A 7 1.49 -3.55 20.20
C ARG A 7 0.47 -2.98 19.22
N TYR A 8 0.44 -3.48 17.99
CA TYR A 8 -0.50 -3.00 16.98
C TYR A 8 -1.84 -3.78 16.97
N GLY A 9 -1.94 -4.83 17.80
CA GLY A 9 -3.19 -5.57 17.99
C GLY A 9 -3.73 -6.19 16.70
N SER A 10 -5.01 -6.00 16.45
CA SER A 10 -5.68 -6.55 15.25
C SER A 10 -5.09 -6.01 13.95
N LYS A 11 -4.52 -4.82 13.98
CA LYS A 11 -3.83 -4.24 12.82
C LYS A 11 -2.65 -5.13 12.41
N ALA A 12 -1.89 -5.66 13.39
CA ALA A 12 -0.78 -6.56 13.12
C ALA A 12 -1.27 -7.88 12.51
N ASP A 13 -2.36 -8.43 13.02
CA ASP A 13 -2.92 -9.68 12.48
C ASP A 13 -3.33 -9.51 11.02
N GLN A 14 -3.99 -8.42 10.70
CA GLN A 14 -4.39 -8.10 9.33
C GLN A 14 -3.17 -7.92 8.43
N ALA A 15 -2.15 -7.22 8.93
CA ALA A 15 -0.93 -6.97 8.16
C ALA A 15 -0.17 -8.26 7.88
N VAL A 16 -0.12 -9.18 8.84
CA VAL A 16 0.51 -10.50 8.64
C VAL A 16 -0.22 -11.28 7.55
N ARG A 17 -1.55 -11.31 7.60
CA ARG A 17 -2.34 -12.01 6.58
C ARG A 17 -2.10 -11.43 5.19
N THR A 18 -2.07 -10.12 5.06
CA THR A 18 -1.79 -9.44 3.79
C THR A 18 -0.39 -9.78 3.28
N ALA A 19 0.61 -9.74 4.17
CA ALA A 19 1.98 -10.06 3.82
C ALA A 19 2.14 -11.51 3.34
N LEU A 20 1.45 -12.45 4.00
CA LEU A 20 1.55 -13.87 3.66
C LEU A 20 0.77 -14.24 2.40
N SER A 21 -0.28 -13.50 2.08
CA SER A 21 -1.13 -13.80 0.91
C SER A 21 -0.60 -13.21 -0.41
N GLY A 22 0.57 -12.58 -0.39
CA GLY A 22 1.10 -11.93 -1.60
C GLY A 22 0.47 -10.58 -1.88
N GLY A 23 -0.13 -9.95 -0.88
CA GLY A 23 -0.78 -8.65 -1.03
C GLY A 23 0.17 -7.46 -1.08
N VAL A 24 1.46 -7.67 -0.79
CA VAL A 24 2.46 -6.60 -0.86
C VAL A 24 3.26 -6.78 -2.15
N LYS A 25 3.21 -5.79 -3.03
CA LYS A 25 3.80 -5.89 -4.36
C LYS A 25 4.76 -4.75 -4.65
N GLU A 26 5.86 -5.08 -5.31
CA GLU A 26 6.79 -4.12 -5.86
C GLU A 26 6.76 -4.22 -7.38
N HIS A 27 6.39 -3.12 -8.03
CA HIS A 27 6.40 -3.01 -9.49
C HIS A 27 7.75 -2.40 -9.88
N LYS A 28 8.60 -3.20 -10.50
CA LYS A 28 9.95 -2.78 -10.88
C LYS A 28 10.03 -2.55 -12.37
N PHE A 29 10.57 -1.41 -12.77
CA PHE A 29 10.67 -1.01 -14.17
C PHE A 29 12.12 -1.06 -14.62
N THR A 30 12.37 -1.69 -15.77
CA THR A 30 13.71 -1.84 -16.31
C THR A 30 13.80 -1.20 -17.69
N PRO A 31 14.96 -0.61 -18.06
CA PRO A 31 16.22 -0.61 -17.33
C PRO A 31 16.38 0.47 -16.27
N SER A 32 15.41 1.36 -16.07
CA SER A 32 15.59 2.49 -15.15
C SER A 32 15.77 2.09 -13.69
N GLY A 33 15.20 0.95 -13.28
CA GLY A 33 15.20 0.53 -11.89
C GLY A 33 14.18 1.23 -11.01
N ARG A 34 13.27 2.04 -11.60
CA ARG A 34 12.20 2.67 -10.84
C ARG A 34 11.29 1.62 -10.23
N THR A 35 10.78 1.91 -9.04
CA THR A 35 9.87 1.00 -8.34
C THR A 35 8.62 1.74 -7.86
N VAL A 36 7.49 1.03 -7.89
CA VAL A 36 6.23 1.51 -7.32
C VAL A 36 5.70 0.38 -6.45
N ASN A 37 5.43 0.68 -5.18
CA ASN A 37 4.98 -0.32 -4.22
C ASN A 37 3.49 -0.14 -3.93
N THR A 38 2.76 -1.25 -3.90
CA THR A 38 1.34 -1.26 -3.56
C THR A 38 1.05 -2.35 -2.54
N VAL A 39 -0.01 -2.14 -1.77
CA VAL A 39 -0.51 -3.12 -0.81
C VAL A 39 -2.01 -3.28 -1.03
N VAL A 40 -2.46 -4.52 -1.13
CA VAL A 40 -3.88 -4.82 -1.26
C VAL A 40 -4.59 -4.50 0.04
N GLY A 41 -5.64 -3.69 -0.06
CA GLY A 41 -6.49 -3.34 1.08
C GLY A 41 -7.90 -3.89 0.91
N SER A 42 -8.72 -3.73 1.93
CA SER A 42 -10.11 -4.21 1.91
C SER A 42 -10.97 -3.49 0.86
N GLN A 43 -10.57 -2.29 0.46
CA GLN A 43 -11.33 -1.47 -0.49
C GLN A 43 -10.58 -1.29 -1.82
N GLY A 44 -9.46 -1.98 -2.01
CA GLY A 44 -8.62 -1.86 -3.20
C GLY A 44 -7.16 -1.67 -2.83
N ASP A 45 -6.34 -1.48 -3.86
CA ASP A 45 -4.91 -1.31 -3.66
C ASP A 45 -4.58 0.11 -3.20
N GLU A 46 -3.61 0.20 -2.29
CA GLU A 46 -3.07 1.47 -1.83
C GLU A 46 -1.61 1.60 -2.29
N PHE A 47 -1.24 2.83 -2.64
CA PHE A 47 0.15 3.16 -2.95
C PHE A 47 0.91 3.43 -1.66
N ILE A 48 2.12 2.88 -1.55
CA ILE A 48 3.00 3.17 -0.43
C ILE A 48 4.36 3.63 -0.91
N ASP A 49 5.02 4.46 -0.09
CA ASP A 49 6.41 4.83 -0.26
C ASP A 49 7.14 4.48 1.04
N PRO A 50 7.74 3.29 1.11
CA PRO A 50 8.35 2.83 2.37
C PRO A 50 9.50 3.72 2.86
N LYS A 51 10.25 4.31 1.93
CA LYS A 51 11.39 5.16 2.28
C LYS A 51 10.95 6.42 3.01
N ARG A 52 9.77 6.94 2.69
CA ARG A 52 9.21 8.14 3.31
C ARG A 52 8.13 7.81 4.32
N SER A 53 7.89 6.54 4.60
CA SER A 53 6.82 6.07 5.49
C SER A 53 5.48 6.67 5.10
N TYR A 54 5.18 6.68 3.81
CA TYR A 54 3.95 7.25 3.26
C TYR A 54 3.01 6.16 2.77
N CYS A 55 1.71 6.37 2.98
CA CYS A 55 0.65 5.55 2.41
C CYS A 55 -0.49 6.45 1.95
N SER A 56 -1.12 6.07 0.85
CA SER A 56 -2.24 6.83 0.29
C SER A 56 -3.58 6.58 1.00
N CYS A 57 -3.63 5.70 2.00
CA CYS A 57 -4.88 5.36 2.67
C CYS A 57 -5.40 6.48 3.58
N SER A 58 -6.71 6.47 3.82
CA SER A 58 -7.34 7.47 4.68
C SER A 58 -6.85 7.37 6.13
N ASN A 59 -6.58 6.17 6.63
CA ASN A 59 -6.05 5.99 7.99
C ASN A 59 -4.71 6.71 8.15
N TYR A 60 -3.82 6.60 7.18
CA TYR A 60 -2.55 7.31 7.21
C TYR A 60 -2.78 8.81 7.27
N PHE A 61 -3.66 9.32 6.43
CA PHE A 61 -3.91 10.76 6.35
C PHE A 61 -4.51 11.31 7.64
N PHE A 62 -5.52 10.64 8.18
CA PHE A 62 -6.25 11.19 9.32
C PHE A 62 -5.64 10.84 10.67
N ARG A 63 -4.98 9.70 10.80
CA ARG A 63 -4.49 9.23 12.09
C ARG A 63 -2.98 9.26 12.21
N VAL A 64 -2.25 8.88 11.19
CA VAL A 64 -0.78 8.84 11.27
C VAL A 64 -0.21 10.24 11.19
N ILE A 65 -0.64 11.05 10.22
CA ILE A 65 -0.20 12.45 10.13
C ILE A 65 -0.66 13.23 11.36
N GLY A 66 -1.86 12.94 11.86
CA GLY A 66 -2.38 13.59 13.06
C GLY A 66 -1.72 13.13 14.37
N GLY A 67 -0.78 12.20 14.32
CA GLY A 67 -0.06 11.73 15.50
C GLY A 67 -0.82 10.77 16.40
N LYS A 68 -1.97 10.26 15.96
CA LYS A 68 -2.79 9.32 16.75
C LYS A 68 -2.34 7.88 16.61
N ASP A 69 -1.76 7.53 15.45
CA ASP A 69 -1.21 6.20 15.19
C ASP A 69 0.22 6.35 14.67
N GLU A 70 1.07 5.35 14.96
CA GLU A 70 2.44 5.32 14.45
C GLU A 70 2.51 4.96 12.98
N THR A 71 1.59 4.09 12.52
CA THR A 71 1.59 3.58 11.15
C THR A 71 0.21 3.06 10.79
N CYS A 72 -0.04 2.91 9.49
CA CYS A 72 -1.23 2.21 9.01
C CYS A 72 -0.90 0.75 8.73
N TYR A 73 -1.92 -0.10 8.54
CA TYR A 73 -1.66 -1.51 8.32
C TYR A 73 -0.99 -1.79 6.98
N HIS A 74 -1.15 -0.93 5.99
CA HIS A 74 -0.49 -1.10 4.69
C HIS A 74 1.04 -0.97 4.82
N LEU A 75 1.51 0.06 5.51
CA LEU A 75 2.93 0.22 5.77
C LEU A 75 3.46 -0.91 6.66
N LEU A 76 2.67 -1.33 7.63
CA LEU A 76 3.01 -2.44 8.50
C LEU A 76 3.10 -3.74 7.70
N SER A 77 2.17 -3.97 6.76
CA SER A 77 2.20 -5.13 5.87
C SER A 77 3.49 -5.17 5.06
N TYR A 78 3.91 -4.03 4.52
CA TYR A 78 5.16 -3.96 3.77
C TYR A 78 6.35 -4.32 4.65
N ARG A 79 6.41 -3.78 5.86
CA ARG A 79 7.51 -4.06 6.78
C ARG A 79 7.59 -5.55 7.09
N ILE A 80 6.45 -6.17 7.39
CA ILE A 80 6.37 -7.59 7.70
C ILE A 80 6.75 -8.42 6.48
N ALA A 81 6.21 -8.08 5.30
CA ALA A 81 6.52 -8.80 4.06
C ALA A 81 8.02 -8.72 3.72
N SER A 82 8.64 -7.57 3.95
CA SER A 82 10.06 -7.40 3.73
C SER A 82 10.88 -8.31 4.64
N GLU A 83 10.51 -8.40 5.91
CA GLU A 83 11.19 -9.27 6.87
C GLU A 83 10.99 -10.75 6.55
N LEU A 84 9.80 -11.12 6.06
CA LEU A 84 9.48 -12.50 5.71
C LEU A 84 9.96 -12.90 4.32
N GLY A 85 10.35 -11.92 3.48
CA GLY A 85 10.69 -12.19 2.10
C GLY A 85 9.49 -12.52 1.22
N THR A 86 8.31 -12.00 1.54
CA THR A 86 7.07 -12.29 0.82
C THR A 86 6.59 -11.15 -0.08
N VAL A 87 7.39 -10.11 -0.24
CA VAL A 87 7.07 -9.04 -1.22
C VAL A 87 7.11 -9.65 -2.62
N GLU A 88 6.01 -9.52 -3.34
CA GLU A 88 5.91 -10.01 -4.71
C GLU A 88 6.45 -8.97 -5.66
N VAL A 89 7.55 -9.31 -6.37
CA VAL A 89 8.18 -8.41 -7.33
C VAL A 89 7.68 -8.75 -8.73
N VAL A 90 7.12 -7.75 -9.42
CA VAL A 90 6.69 -7.88 -10.81
C VAL A 90 7.51 -6.91 -11.63
N THR A 91 8.12 -7.40 -12.72
CA THR A 91 9.00 -6.59 -13.56
C THR A 91 8.29 -6.18 -14.83
N PHE A 92 8.43 -4.90 -15.18
CA PHE A 92 7.87 -4.30 -16.40
C PHE A 92 8.96 -3.56 -17.15
N ASP A 93 8.70 -3.29 -18.43
CA ASP A 93 9.55 -2.38 -19.21
C ASP A 93 9.22 -0.93 -18.87
N ASP A 94 10.22 -0.06 -19.00
CA ASP A 94 10.01 1.37 -18.75
C ASP A 94 8.91 1.96 -19.63
N GLU A 95 8.70 1.42 -20.81
CA GLU A 95 7.63 1.87 -21.72
C GLU A 95 6.24 1.67 -21.12
N GLU A 96 6.08 0.72 -20.22
CA GLU A 96 4.81 0.41 -19.57
C GLU A 96 4.55 1.28 -18.34
N TYR A 97 5.52 2.08 -17.93
CA TYR A 97 5.45 2.82 -16.67
C TYR A 97 4.21 3.71 -16.58
N GLY A 98 3.95 4.49 -17.62
CA GLY A 98 2.81 5.42 -17.61
C GLY A 98 1.48 4.71 -17.46
N GLN A 99 1.30 3.61 -18.17
CA GLN A 99 0.05 2.84 -18.12
C GLN A 99 -0.15 2.16 -16.78
N ILE A 100 0.90 1.53 -16.24
CA ILE A 100 0.84 0.87 -14.94
C ILE A 100 0.57 1.89 -13.85
N LEU A 101 1.28 3.02 -13.86
CA LEU A 101 1.08 4.08 -12.88
C LEU A 101 -0.33 4.64 -12.94
N SER A 102 -0.89 4.84 -14.13
CA SER A 102 -2.26 5.32 -14.29
C SER A 102 -3.27 4.36 -13.68
N THR A 103 -3.06 3.06 -13.84
CA THR A 103 -3.93 2.04 -13.27
C THR A 103 -3.88 2.10 -11.73
N ILE A 104 -2.69 2.21 -11.17
CA ILE A 104 -2.50 2.29 -9.72
C ILE A 104 -3.19 3.55 -9.17
N VAL A 105 -2.97 4.70 -9.80
CA VAL A 105 -3.57 5.97 -9.37
C VAL A 105 -5.09 5.89 -9.42
N ARG A 106 -5.64 5.27 -10.44
CA ARG A 106 -7.08 5.09 -10.58
C ARG A 106 -7.66 4.27 -9.43
N ASP A 107 -6.99 3.18 -9.04
CA ASP A 107 -7.41 2.34 -7.93
C ASP A 107 -7.33 3.10 -6.60
N VAL A 108 -6.25 3.83 -6.37
CA VAL A 108 -6.07 4.64 -5.17
C VAL A 108 -7.15 5.71 -5.06
N PHE A 109 -7.44 6.40 -6.15
CA PHE A 109 -8.47 7.43 -6.17
C PHE A 109 -9.84 6.85 -5.83
N GLY A 110 -10.18 5.69 -6.40
CA GLY A 110 -11.43 5.00 -6.08
C GLY A 110 -11.53 4.63 -4.61
N VAL A 111 -10.44 4.15 -3.99
CA VAL A 111 -10.41 3.83 -2.57
C VAL A 111 -10.65 5.08 -1.71
N LEU A 112 -10.00 6.19 -2.05
CA LEU A 112 -10.16 7.44 -1.31
C LEU A 112 -11.61 7.96 -1.37
N GLU A 113 -12.26 7.86 -2.53
CA GLU A 113 -13.66 8.25 -2.67
C GLU A 113 -14.55 7.42 -1.77
N ARG A 114 -14.37 6.11 -1.74
CA ARG A 114 -15.17 5.22 -0.89
C ARG A 114 -14.91 5.48 0.59
N SER A 115 -13.66 5.69 0.96
CA SER A 115 -13.26 5.92 2.36
C SER A 115 -13.81 7.24 2.90
N SER A 116 -13.93 8.26 2.05
CA SER A 116 -14.43 9.57 2.47
C SER A 116 -15.95 9.63 2.52
N GLY A 117 -16.65 8.60 2.02
CA GLY A 117 -18.10 8.59 1.95
C GLY A 117 -18.68 9.54 0.91
N ARG A 118 -17.87 10.06 0.01
CA ARG A 118 -18.33 10.95 -1.06
C ARG A 118 -18.94 10.14 -2.18
N PRO A 119 -19.99 10.65 -2.82
CA PRO A 119 -20.45 10.04 -4.06
C PRO A 119 -19.35 10.16 -5.12
N SER A 120 -19.31 9.18 -6.02
CA SER A 120 -18.36 9.22 -7.14
C SER A 120 -18.53 10.51 -7.92
N VAL A 121 -17.44 11.22 -8.12
CA VAL A 121 -17.42 12.41 -8.96
C VAL A 121 -17.08 11.96 -10.36
N HIS A 122 -18.04 12.14 -11.27
CA HIS A 122 -17.76 11.90 -12.67
C HIS A 122 -16.98 13.07 -13.23
N LEU A 123 -15.71 12.84 -13.45
CA LEU A 123 -14.85 13.77 -14.15
C LEU A 123 -14.99 13.48 -15.63
N ASP A 124 -15.89 14.16 -16.26
CA ASP A 124 -16.03 14.05 -17.71
C ASP A 124 -14.96 14.87 -18.41
#